data_71c172bb592312b99823bc58ce849a54
#
_entry.id   71c172bb592312b99823bc58ce849a54
#
_cell.length_a   1.000
_cell.length_b   1.000
_cell.length_c   1.000
_cell.angle_alpha   90.00
_cell.angle_beta   90.00
_cell.angle_gamma   90.00
#
_symmetry.space_group_name_H-M   'P 1'
#
loop_
_entity.id
_entity.type
_entity.pdbx_description
1 polymer ?
#
loop_
_entity_poly.entity_id
_entity_poly.type
_entity_poly.pdbx_seq_one_letter_code
_entity_poly.pdbx_strand_id
1 'polypeptide(L)'
;MKIIDINEDSGAVREPHWLARAERVHRQLRPGLPADYAGKMGRVFAGGARMCVAVEDEAVLGVAVHRVSENTADGVRMYVDDLVTDESKRSTGVGHALMAHLQDIARGAGCESFILDSGTHRQQAHKFYFREGMVITSFNFKKSLK
;
A
#
# COMPACT_ATOMS: atom_id res chain seq x y z
N MET A 1 5.50 0.71 17.79
CA MET A 1 5.29 0.51 16.35
C MET A 1 6.13 1.49 15.55
N LYS A 2 6.75 1.01 14.49
CA LYS A 2 7.48 1.87 13.53
C LYS A 2 7.16 1.45 12.11
N ILE A 3 7.39 2.36 11.15
CA ILE A 3 7.21 2.09 9.73
C ILE A 3 8.59 1.89 9.10
N ILE A 4 8.72 0.84 8.30
CA ILE A 4 9.96 0.49 7.61
C ILE A 4 9.70 0.49 6.10
N ASP A 5 10.49 1.26 5.37
CA ASP A 5 10.49 1.23 3.91
C ASP A 5 11.29 0.03 3.42
N ILE A 6 10.67 -0.79 2.58
CA ILE A 6 11.26 -2.03 2.06
C ILE A 6 12.30 -1.76 0.98
N ASN A 7 12.13 -0.67 0.22
CA ASN A 7 12.93 -0.39 -0.97
C ASN A 7 13.86 0.80 -0.77
N GLU A 8 14.96 0.78 -1.51
CA GLU A 8 15.75 1.96 -1.81
C GLU A 8 15.03 2.80 -2.87
N ASP A 9 15.49 4.03 -3.10
CA ASP A 9 14.91 4.93 -4.11
C ASP A 9 14.90 4.28 -5.51
N SER A 10 15.91 3.48 -5.82
CA SER A 10 16.01 2.74 -7.07
C SER A 10 14.94 1.66 -7.25
N GLY A 11 14.27 1.27 -6.18
CA GLY A 11 13.36 0.14 -6.15
C GLY A 11 13.97 -1.17 -5.66
N ALA A 12 15.29 -1.22 -5.51
CA ALA A 12 15.94 -2.40 -4.97
C ALA A 12 15.47 -2.71 -3.55
N VAL A 13 15.32 -3.99 -3.23
CA VAL A 13 14.90 -4.40 -1.89
C VAL A 13 16.06 -4.17 -0.91
N ARG A 14 15.80 -3.31 0.08
CA ARG A 14 16.75 -3.03 1.16
C ARG A 14 16.50 -3.92 2.38
N GLU A 15 15.26 -4.30 2.59
CA GLU A 15 14.82 -5.00 3.79
C GLU A 15 14.19 -6.37 3.46
N PRO A 16 15.00 -7.35 2.97
CA PRO A 16 14.45 -8.65 2.57
C PRO A 16 13.82 -9.43 3.73
N HIS A 17 14.31 -9.24 4.95
CA HIS A 17 13.75 -9.84 6.16
C HIS A 17 12.29 -9.40 6.38
N TRP A 18 12.05 -8.09 6.27
CA TRP A 18 10.71 -7.55 6.48
C TRP A 18 9.79 -7.83 5.30
N LEU A 19 10.32 -7.89 4.09
CA LEU A 19 9.55 -8.30 2.91
C LEU A 19 9.01 -9.71 3.10
N ALA A 20 9.84 -10.64 3.54
CA ALA A 20 9.40 -12.02 3.78
C ALA A 20 8.31 -12.09 4.86
N ARG A 21 8.44 -11.32 5.92
CA ARG A 21 7.46 -11.28 7.01
C ARG A 21 6.16 -10.58 6.64
N ALA A 22 6.18 -9.74 5.62
CA ALA A 22 4.98 -9.05 5.15
C ALA A 22 3.97 -9.98 4.46
N GLU A 23 4.43 -11.09 3.90
CA GLU A 23 3.62 -11.99 3.08
C GLU A 23 2.30 -12.38 3.75
N ARG A 24 2.36 -12.80 5.00
CA ARG A 24 1.18 -13.27 5.74
C ARG A 24 0.08 -12.20 5.78
N VAL A 25 0.44 -10.96 6.09
CA VAL A 25 -0.53 -9.85 6.16
C VAL A 25 -0.97 -9.43 4.77
N HIS A 26 -0.05 -9.35 3.82
CA HIS A 26 -0.36 -8.98 2.44
C HIS A 26 -1.38 -9.94 1.82
N ARG A 27 -1.27 -11.25 2.10
CA ARG A 27 -2.22 -12.25 1.60
C ARG A 27 -3.62 -12.12 2.19
N GLN A 28 -3.80 -11.43 3.30
CA GLN A 28 -5.15 -11.17 3.82
C GLN A 28 -5.93 -10.26 2.88
N LEU A 29 -5.25 -9.33 2.19
CA LEU A 29 -5.86 -8.50 1.15
C LEU A 29 -5.84 -9.18 -0.21
N ARG A 30 -4.75 -9.87 -0.54
CA ARG A 30 -4.49 -10.47 -1.85
C ARG A 30 -4.25 -11.98 -1.72
N PRO A 31 -5.28 -12.78 -1.44
CA PRO A 31 -5.09 -14.23 -1.23
C PRO A 31 -4.62 -14.97 -2.49
N GLY A 32 -4.78 -14.36 -3.68
CA GLY A 32 -4.33 -14.94 -4.95
C GLY A 32 -2.87 -14.70 -5.31
N LEU A 33 -2.06 -14.07 -4.43
CA LEU A 33 -0.64 -13.90 -4.66
C LEU A 33 0.04 -15.26 -4.92
N PRO A 34 0.97 -15.36 -5.90
CA PRO A 34 1.62 -16.63 -6.23
C PRO A 34 2.50 -17.13 -5.08
N ALA A 35 2.84 -18.43 -5.11
CA ALA A 35 3.68 -19.05 -4.08
C ALA A 35 5.04 -18.35 -3.95
N ASP A 36 5.64 -17.95 -5.08
CA ASP A 36 6.86 -17.14 -5.09
C ASP A 36 6.52 -15.67 -4.83
N TYR A 37 6.26 -15.34 -3.57
CA TYR A 37 5.91 -13.99 -3.14
C TYR A 37 7.02 -12.99 -3.45
N ALA A 38 8.27 -13.32 -3.11
CA ALA A 38 9.42 -12.42 -3.34
C ALA A 38 9.63 -12.14 -4.82
N GLY A 39 9.50 -13.16 -5.68
CA GLY A 39 9.60 -12.98 -7.13
C GLY A 39 8.49 -12.10 -7.69
N LYS A 40 7.26 -12.29 -7.21
CA LYS A 40 6.13 -11.43 -7.59
C LYS A 40 6.38 -9.99 -7.19
N MET A 41 6.79 -9.75 -5.95
CA MET A 41 7.06 -8.40 -5.48
C MET A 41 8.22 -7.75 -6.23
N GLY A 42 9.25 -8.52 -6.59
CA GLY A 42 10.35 -8.02 -7.42
C GLY A 42 9.85 -7.47 -8.76
N ARG A 43 8.91 -8.16 -9.41
CA ARG A 43 8.30 -7.67 -10.66
C ARG A 43 7.47 -6.41 -10.44
N VAL A 44 6.71 -6.37 -9.33
CA VAL A 44 5.91 -5.20 -8.96
C VAL A 44 6.82 -3.99 -8.72
N PHE A 45 7.92 -4.18 -8.00
CA PHE A 45 8.89 -3.10 -7.76
C PHE A 45 9.59 -2.65 -9.05
N ALA A 46 9.91 -3.58 -9.95
CA ALA A 46 10.49 -3.25 -11.25
C ALA A 46 9.55 -2.37 -12.09
N GLY A 47 8.24 -2.50 -11.89
CA GLY A 47 7.22 -1.66 -12.54
C GLY A 47 7.01 -0.30 -11.88
N GLY A 48 7.80 0.05 -10.86
CA GLY A 48 7.77 1.37 -10.23
C GLY A 48 7.14 1.43 -8.84
N ALA A 49 6.59 0.33 -8.34
CA ALA A 49 6.01 0.32 -7.00
C ALA A 49 7.08 0.30 -5.91
N ARG A 50 6.68 0.74 -4.73
CA ARG A 50 7.45 0.69 -3.50
C ARG A 50 6.56 0.15 -2.38
N MET A 51 7.16 -0.29 -1.30
CA MET A 51 6.42 -0.91 -0.20
C MET A 51 6.94 -0.42 1.14
N CYS A 52 6.03 -0.26 2.09
CA CYS A 52 6.39 -0.06 3.48
C CYS A 52 5.56 -0.97 4.36
N VAL A 53 6.07 -1.26 5.55
CA VAL A 53 5.41 -2.11 6.55
C VAL A 53 5.40 -1.43 7.91
N ALA A 54 4.30 -1.60 8.64
CA ALA A 54 4.22 -1.24 10.04
C ALA A 54 4.65 -2.45 10.86
N VAL A 55 5.59 -2.26 11.77
CA VAL A 55 6.16 -3.37 12.54
C VAL A 55 6.19 -3.05 14.04
N GLU A 56 6.09 -4.09 14.83
CA GLU A 56 6.28 -4.05 16.27
C GLU A 56 6.95 -5.36 16.69
N ASP A 57 8.07 -5.25 17.40
CA ASP A 57 8.95 -6.38 17.67
C ASP A 57 9.35 -7.07 16.35
N GLU A 58 9.12 -8.35 16.18
CA GLU A 58 9.42 -9.08 14.95
C GLU A 58 8.17 -9.31 14.08
N ALA A 59 7.07 -8.63 14.37
CA ALA A 59 5.81 -8.82 13.66
C ALA A 59 5.48 -7.68 12.72
N VAL A 60 5.00 -8.02 11.51
CA VAL A 60 4.40 -7.07 10.59
C VAL A 60 2.92 -6.92 10.96
N LEU A 61 2.50 -5.69 11.22
CA LEU A 61 1.13 -5.33 11.60
C LEU A 61 0.33 -4.78 10.43
N GLY A 62 0.99 -4.29 9.42
CA GLY A 62 0.33 -3.72 8.25
C GLY A 62 1.28 -3.57 7.08
N VAL A 63 0.72 -3.50 5.88
CA VAL A 63 1.46 -3.42 4.62
C VAL A 63 0.84 -2.36 3.74
N ALA A 64 1.68 -1.57 3.08
CA ALA A 64 1.25 -0.65 2.03
C ALA A 64 2.15 -0.79 0.80
N VAL A 65 1.55 -0.83 -0.37
CA VAL A 65 2.25 -0.79 -1.66
C VAL A 65 1.78 0.45 -2.40
N HIS A 66 2.71 1.25 -2.87
CA HIS A 66 2.42 2.55 -3.46
C HIS A 66 3.34 2.84 -4.63
N ARG A 67 2.93 3.78 -5.46
CA ARG A 67 3.74 4.30 -6.57
C ARG A 67 3.51 5.78 -6.76
N VAL A 68 4.56 6.49 -7.19
CA VAL A 68 4.48 7.88 -7.58
C VAL A 68 4.57 7.92 -9.11
N SER A 69 3.64 8.60 -9.75
CA SER A 69 3.59 8.74 -11.20
C SER A 69 2.93 10.06 -11.55
N GLU A 70 3.04 10.45 -12.82
CA GLU A 70 2.36 11.62 -13.32
C GLU A 70 1.35 11.20 -14.38
N ASN A 71 0.16 11.78 -14.34
CA ASN A 71 -0.85 11.60 -15.38
C ASN A 71 -1.48 12.94 -15.76
N THR A 72 -2.34 12.92 -16.77
CA THR A 72 -2.93 14.14 -17.31
C THR A 72 -4.06 14.70 -16.45
N ALA A 73 -4.68 13.89 -15.60
CA ALA A 73 -5.81 14.32 -14.77
C ALA A 73 -5.37 14.88 -13.41
N ASP A 74 -4.40 14.21 -12.77
CA ASP A 74 -4.04 14.49 -11.37
C ASP A 74 -2.65 15.14 -11.21
N GLY A 75 -1.91 15.29 -12.32
CA GLY A 75 -0.50 15.71 -12.24
C GLY A 75 0.37 14.64 -11.59
N VAL A 76 1.33 15.06 -10.78
CA VAL A 76 2.15 14.12 -10.00
C VAL A 76 1.31 13.60 -8.85
N ARG A 77 1.21 12.29 -8.75
CA ARG A 77 0.32 11.65 -7.76
C ARG A 77 0.97 10.47 -7.08
N MET A 78 0.56 10.20 -5.86
CA MET A 78 0.77 8.91 -5.24
C MET A 78 -0.49 8.06 -5.42
N TYR A 79 -0.29 6.86 -5.94
CA TYR A 79 -1.34 5.85 -6.00
C TYR A 79 -1.01 4.72 -5.02
N VAL A 80 -1.92 4.43 -4.11
CA VAL A 80 -1.76 3.34 -3.15
C VAL A 80 -2.42 2.10 -3.74
N ASP A 81 -1.59 1.16 -4.19
CA ASP A 81 -2.07 -0.09 -4.78
C ASP A 81 -2.70 -1.02 -3.74
N ASP A 82 -2.04 -1.14 -2.59
CA ASP A 82 -2.48 -2.02 -1.50
C ASP A 82 -2.30 -1.31 -0.16
N LEU A 83 -3.28 -1.47 0.71
CA LEU A 83 -3.21 -1.02 2.10
C LEU A 83 -3.99 -2.03 2.95
N VAL A 84 -3.30 -2.70 3.87
CA VAL A 84 -3.92 -3.72 4.72
C VAL A 84 -3.32 -3.70 6.11
N THR A 85 -4.18 -3.79 7.12
CA THR A 85 -3.80 -4.01 8.53
C THR A 85 -4.08 -5.47 8.87
N ASP A 86 -3.16 -6.10 9.58
CA ASP A 86 -3.36 -7.45 10.12
C ASP A 86 -4.73 -7.48 10.83
N GLU A 87 -5.54 -8.49 10.49
CA GLU A 87 -6.90 -8.63 11.00
C GLU A 87 -6.97 -8.63 12.54
N SER A 88 -5.91 -9.12 13.21
CA SER A 88 -5.81 -9.12 14.67
C SER A 88 -5.48 -7.74 15.26
N LYS A 89 -5.17 -6.74 14.43
CA LYS A 89 -4.71 -5.41 14.83
C LYS A 89 -5.56 -4.27 14.27
N ARG A 90 -6.74 -4.58 13.72
CA ARG A 90 -7.65 -3.56 13.19
C ARG A 90 -8.10 -2.62 14.31
N SER A 91 -8.32 -1.35 13.94
CA SER A 91 -8.75 -0.27 14.85
C SER A 91 -7.74 0.05 15.96
N THR A 92 -6.45 -0.25 15.76
CA THR A 92 -5.37 0.06 16.70
C THR A 92 -4.44 1.17 16.22
N GLY A 93 -4.79 1.85 15.10
CA GLY A 93 -4.01 2.96 14.56
C GLY A 93 -2.96 2.58 13.53
N VAL A 94 -2.84 1.31 13.16
CA VAL A 94 -1.85 0.84 12.17
C VAL A 94 -2.12 1.46 10.79
N GLY A 95 -3.36 1.41 10.32
CA GLY A 95 -3.73 2.01 9.03
C GLY A 95 -3.48 3.50 8.99
N HIS A 96 -3.84 4.21 10.07
CA HIS A 96 -3.60 5.65 10.18
C HIS A 96 -2.10 5.98 10.11
N ALA A 97 -1.25 5.21 10.80
CA ALA A 97 0.20 5.40 10.77
C ALA A 97 0.78 5.17 9.37
N LEU A 98 0.32 4.13 8.67
CA LEU A 98 0.72 3.88 7.27
C LEU A 98 0.28 5.02 6.36
N MET A 99 -0.96 5.50 6.49
CA MET A 99 -1.47 6.62 5.70
C MET A 99 -0.65 7.90 5.93
N ALA A 100 -0.33 8.20 7.18
CA ALA A 100 0.48 9.37 7.51
C ALA A 100 1.87 9.29 6.88
N HIS A 101 2.51 8.13 6.97
CA HIS A 101 3.83 7.88 6.36
C HIS A 101 3.78 8.05 4.84
N LEU A 102 2.78 7.46 4.19
CA LEU A 102 2.61 7.57 2.73
C LEU A 102 2.37 9.02 2.29
N GLN A 103 1.57 9.77 3.04
CA GLN A 103 1.32 11.18 2.73
C GLN A 103 2.59 12.02 2.88
N ASP A 104 3.45 11.71 3.84
CA ASP A 104 4.74 12.39 3.99
C ASP A 104 5.65 12.11 2.79
N ILE A 105 5.72 10.85 2.34
CA ILE A 105 6.45 10.49 1.12
C ILE A 105 5.87 11.25 -0.08
N ALA A 106 4.56 11.28 -0.22
CA ALA A 106 3.89 11.95 -1.33
C ALA A 106 4.21 13.45 -1.37
N ARG A 107 4.15 14.12 -0.23
CA ARG A 107 4.50 15.55 -0.13
C ARG A 107 5.97 15.79 -0.49
N GLY A 108 6.86 14.93 0.01
CA GLY A 108 8.29 15.02 -0.32
C GLY A 108 8.59 14.79 -1.79
N ALA A 109 7.75 14.04 -2.49
CA ALA A 109 7.87 13.78 -3.93
C ALA A 109 7.16 14.83 -4.79
N GLY A 110 6.53 15.83 -4.19
CA GLY A 110 5.81 16.88 -4.91
C GLY A 110 4.45 16.42 -5.45
N CYS A 111 3.85 15.40 -4.87
CA CYS A 111 2.54 14.91 -5.32
C CYS A 111 1.45 15.94 -5.05
N GLU A 112 0.57 16.11 -6.04
CA GLU A 112 -0.61 16.99 -5.96
C GLU A 112 -1.84 16.22 -5.49
N SER A 113 -1.83 14.87 -5.62
CA SER A 113 -2.95 14.02 -5.28
C SER A 113 -2.47 12.74 -4.63
N PHE A 114 -3.33 12.20 -3.77
CA PHE A 114 -3.13 10.93 -3.06
C PHE A 114 -4.38 10.08 -3.31
N ILE A 115 -4.22 8.96 -4.01
CA ILE A 115 -5.34 8.23 -4.62
C ILE A 115 -5.22 6.74 -4.30
N LEU A 116 -6.37 6.11 -4.11
CA LEU A 116 -6.48 4.65 -4.02
C LEU A 116 -7.82 4.19 -4.58
N ASP A 117 -7.89 2.92 -4.93
CA ASP A 117 -9.14 2.24 -5.21
C ASP A 117 -9.47 1.30 -4.06
N SER A 118 -10.76 1.13 -3.77
CA SER A 118 -11.22 0.17 -2.77
C SER A 118 -12.43 -0.59 -3.33
N GLY A 119 -12.43 -1.91 -3.17
CA GLY A 119 -13.55 -2.73 -3.61
C GLY A 119 -14.86 -2.26 -2.96
N THR A 120 -15.94 -2.26 -3.73
CA THR A 120 -17.25 -1.76 -3.27
C THR A 120 -17.79 -2.52 -2.07
N HIS A 121 -17.38 -3.78 -1.87
CA HIS A 121 -17.80 -4.63 -0.78
C HIS A 121 -17.06 -4.35 0.55
N ARG A 122 -15.97 -3.59 0.52
CA ARG A 122 -15.10 -3.34 1.68
C ARG A 122 -15.59 -2.16 2.52
N GLN A 123 -16.77 -2.31 3.13
CA GLN A 123 -17.45 -1.21 3.82
C GLN A 123 -16.65 -0.63 4.98
N GLN A 124 -15.94 -1.46 5.75
CA GLN A 124 -15.13 -0.96 6.88
C GLN A 124 -13.92 -0.16 6.39
N ALA A 125 -13.32 -0.57 5.28
CA ALA A 125 -12.25 0.19 4.66
C ALA A 125 -12.75 1.57 4.20
N HIS A 126 -13.96 1.63 3.61
CA HIS A 126 -14.57 2.90 3.18
C HIS A 126 -14.76 3.86 4.35
N LYS A 127 -15.25 3.36 5.48
CA LYS A 127 -15.40 4.17 6.71
C LYS A 127 -14.05 4.74 7.15
N PHE A 128 -13.00 3.91 7.09
CA PHE A 128 -11.65 4.33 7.42
C PHE A 128 -11.19 5.45 6.48
N TYR A 129 -11.36 5.30 5.15
CA TYR A 129 -10.93 6.33 4.20
C TYR A 129 -11.69 7.64 4.38
N PHE A 130 -12.98 7.60 4.66
CA PHE A 130 -13.75 8.81 4.96
C PHE A 130 -13.23 9.50 6.22
N ARG A 131 -12.89 8.76 7.27
CA ARG A 131 -12.29 9.33 8.48
C ARG A 131 -10.93 9.95 8.22
N GLU A 132 -10.17 9.40 7.26
CA GLU A 132 -8.87 9.95 6.84
C GLU A 132 -9.02 11.16 5.91
N GLY A 133 -10.21 11.61 5.65
CA GLY A 133 -10.47 12.81 4.84
C GLY A 133 -10.55 12.58 3.35
N MET A 134 -10.63 11.34 2.91
CA MET A 134 -10.77 11.00 1.49
C MET A 134 -12.23 11.02 1.05
N VAL A 135 -12.45 11.26 -0.23
CA VAL A 135 -13.78 11.24 -0.86
C VAL A 135 -13.72 10.38 -2.13
N ILE A 136 -14.88 9.86 -2.53
CA ILE A 136 -15.00 9.10 -3.78
C ILE A 136 -15.10 10.09 -4.94
N THR A 137 -14.16 10.00 -5.89
CA THR A 137 -14.09 10.91 -7.05
C THR A 137 -14.35 10.21 -8.38
N SER A 138 -14.26 8.89 -8.44
CA SER A 138 -14.43 8.13 -9.68
C SER A 138 -14.80 6.69 -9.39
N PHE A 139 -15.24 5.99 -10.44
CA PHE A 139 -15.51 4.55 -10.40
C PHE A 139 -14.45 3.82 -11.22
N ASN A 140 -13.96 2.70 -10.70
CA ASN A 140 -13.03 1.84 -11.41
C ASN A 140 -13.81 0.86 -12.28
N PHE A 141 -13.52 0.83 -13.59
CA PHE A 141 -14.09 -0.14 -14.51
C PHE A 141 -13.04 -1.17 -14.90
N LYS A 142 -13.38 -2.45 -14.81
CA LYS A 142 -12.45 -3.54 -15.05
C LYS A 142 -13.06 -4.57 -15.98
N LYS A 143 -12.27 -5.05 -16.95
CA LYS A 143 -12.64 -6.12 -17.87
C LYS A 143 -11.53 -7.15 -17.88
N SER A 144 -11.86 -8.42 -17.63
CA SER A 144 -10.89 -9.50 -17.78
C SER A 144 -10.53 -9.69 -19.25
N LEU A 145 -9.24 -9.89 -19.53
CA LEU A 145 -8.75 -10.18 -20.87
C LEU A 145 -8.37 -11.67 -21.04
N LYS A 146 -8.69 -12.50 -20.03
CA LYS A 146 -8.45 -13.93 -20.07
C LYS A 146 -9.75 -14.70 -20.13
#